data_d29517cede7e1bf72f3d1945b3b0a9ce
#
_entry.id   d29517cede7e1bf72f3d1945b3b0a9ce
#
_cell.length_a   1.000
_cell.length_b   1.000
_cell.length_c   1.000
_cell.angle_alpha   90.00
_cell.angle_beta   90.00
_cell.angle_gamma   90.00
#
_symmetry.space_group_name_H-M   'P 1'
#
loop_
_entity.id
_entity.type
_entity.pdbx_description
1 polymer ?
#
loop_
_entity_poly.entity_id
_entity_poly.type
_entity_poly.pdbx_seq_one_letter_code
_entity_poly.pdbx_strand_id
1 'polypeptide(L)'
;MSTNKLAVLNALDTARTQWYHVTAIVIAGMGFFTDAYDLFCISTVSKLLGRLYYYDPANPKHNPGKLPTPINNFVIGVALVGTLTGQLFFGWLGDKLGRKKVYGITLILMVICAICSGLSFGSSARSVIGTLCFFRFWLGFGIGGDYPLSATIMSEYANKKTRGAFIAAVFAMQGVGIIFAGLVSMILSKIFLQLFPAPAFEDDEIFSTQPEGDYLWRIVLMLGALPALTTYYWRMKMPETGPASDMGRVLDIEIDEEHDKLSQFKEVNKYPLLSREFFQRHGLHLIGTMSTWFLLDIAFYSQNLTQKDIFPAMGLVHKAPQVNALREVFETSRAMFVVALLGTFPGYWFTVFLIEKIGRFIIQLVGFFMMSLFMLIIGIKYDYLKNDNKWLFATLYGLTFFFANFGPNSTTFVLPAELFPTRVRSTCHALSAAAGKAGAMIGAFVVQSYTLDEDSKKIQHAVLVLAFTNMLGFCCTFLVTETKGRSLEEISGEDGGVGYYHDTEMSSRPTGARQSGRMEAI
;
A
#
# COMPACT_ATOMS: atom_id res chain seq x y z
N MET A 1 -35.22 -18.70 -17.72
CA MET A 1 -33.84 -19.21 -17.51
C MET A 1 -32.80 -18.18 -17.04
N SER A 2 -33.16 -16.93 -16.85
CA SER A 2 -32.32 -15.92 -16.16
C SER A 2 -32.29 -16.08 -14.63
N THR A 3 -33.13 -16.94 -14.07
CA THR A 3 -33.33 -17.10 -12.63
C THR A 3 -32.21 -17.87 -11.90
N ASN A 4 -31.51 -18.79 -12.58
CA ASN A 4 -30.47 -19.60 -11.92
C ASN A 4 -29.14 -18.88 -11.74
N LYS A 5 -28.77 -18.01 -12.68
CA LYS A 5 -27.56 -17.17 -12.56
C LYS A 5 -27.74 -16.12 -11.45
N LEU A 6 -28.95 -15.57 -11.35
CA LEU A 6 -29.35 -14.71 -10.23
C LEU A 6 -29.33 -15.48 -8.89
N ALA A 7 -29.66 -16.77 -8.87
CA ALA A 7 -29.68 -17.57 -7.64
C ALA A 7 -28.26 -17.84 -7.09
N VAL A 8 -27.29 -18.13 -7.95
CA VAL A 8 -25.89 -18.37 -7.54
C VAL A 8 -25.23 -17.06 -7.08
N LEU A 9 -25.43 -15.98 -7.82
CA LEU A 9 -24.94 -14.65 -7.42
C LEU A 9 -25.64 -14.17 -6.14
N ASN A 10 -26.95 -14.40 -6.00
CA ASN A 10 -27.67 -14.11 -4.76
C ASN A 10 -27.24 -15.00 -3.59
N ALA A 11 -26.86 -16.25 -3.83
CA ALA A 11 -26.31 -17.12 -2.80
C ALA A 11 -24.93 -16.63 -2.31
N LEU A 12 -24.07 -16.19 -3.22
CA LEU A 12 -22.79 -15.53 -2.88
C LEU A 12 -23.03 -14.18 -2.19
N ASP A 13 -23.98 -13.39 -2.68
CA ASP A 13 -24.35 -12.08 -2.10
C ASP A 13 -25.05 -12.19 -0.73
N THR A 14 -25.64 -13.34 -0.40
CA THR A 14 -26.28 -13.62 0.90
C THR A 14 -25.40 -14.40 1.85
N ALA A 15 -24.24 -14.92 1.41
CA ALA A 15 -23.32 -15.65 2.25
C ALA A 15 -22.83 -14.77 3.41
N ARG A 16 -23.01 -15.25 4.64
CA ARG A 16 -22.53 -14.57 5.84
C ARG A 16 -21.00 -14.65 5.91
N THR A 17 -20.36 -13.59 6.43
CA THR A 17 -18.93 -13.59 6.74
C THR A 17 -18.60 -14.75 7.69
N GLN A 18 -17.73 -15.65 7.27
CA GLN A 18 -17.30 -16.82 8.04
C GLN A 18 -15.80 -16.73 8.36
N TRP A 19 -15.31 -17.56 9.27
CA TRP A 19 -13.90 -17.62 9.63
C TRP A 19 -12.95 -17.81 8.45
N TYR A 20 -13.37 -18.52 7.41
CA TYR A 20 -12.55 -18.72 6.22
C TYR A 20 -12.26 -17.39 5.48
N HIS A 21 -13.16 -16.41 5.54
CA HIS A 21 -12.92 -15.08 4.97
C HIS A 21 -11.81 -14.33 5.73
N VAL A 22 -11.81 -14.42 7.06
CA VAL A 22 -10.74 -13.82 7.88
C VAL A 22 -9.39 -14.47 7.56
N THR A 23 -9.38 -15.81 7.44
CA THR A 23 -8.18 -16.54 7.04
C THR A 23 -7.71 -16.12 5.64
N ALA A 24 -8.62 -15.94 4.69
CA ALA A 24 -8.30 -15.47 3.34
C ALA A 24 -7.70 -14.05 3.35
N ILE A 25 -8.24 -13.14 4.18
CA ILE A 25 -7.70 -11.77 4.36
C ILE A 25 -6.27 -11.84 4.91
N VAL A 26 -6.02 -12.64 5.95
CA VAL A 26 -4.68 -12.78 6.54
C VAL A 26 -3.70 -13.35 5.53
N ILE A 27 -4.07 -14.43 4.82
CA ILE A 27 -3.21 -15.06 3.82
C ILE A 27 -2.93 -14.10 2.65
N ALA A 28 -3.95 -13.43 2.13
CA ALA A 28 -3.82 -12.48 1.02
C ALA A 28 -3.04 -11.21 1.44
N GLY A 29 -3.14 -10.82 2.71
CA GLY A 29 -2.49 -9.62 3.24
C GLY A 29 -1.03 -9.80 3.64
N MET A 30 -0.47 -11.03 3.62
CA MET A 30 0.90 -11.25 4.07
C MET A 30 1.96 -10.55 3.21
N GLY A 31 1.73 -10.36 1.93
CA GLY A 31 2.61 -9.57 1.08
C GLY A 31 2.67 -8.11 1.52
N PHE A 32 1.51 -7.52 1.83
CA PHE A 32 1.42 -6.16 2.36
C PHE A 32 2.03 -6.01 3.76
N PHE A 33 1.84 -7.03 4.58
CA PHE A 33 2.51 -7.10 5.87
C PHE A 33 4.04 -7.05 5.72
N THR A 34 4.59 -7.88 4.82
CA THR A 34 6.05 -7.97 4.58
C THR A 34 6.60 -6.70 3.97
N ASP A 35 5.89 -6.08 3.00
CA ASP A 35 6.25 -4.78 2.41
C ASP A 35 6.36 -3.69 3.47
N ALA A 36 5.31 -3.53 4.27
CA ALA A 36 5.26 -2.51 5.30
C ALA A 36 6.26 -2.76 6.44
N TYR A 37 6.49 -4.02 6.79
CA TYR A 37 7.52 -4.41 7.74
C TYR A 37 8.92 -4.00 7.27
N ASP A 38 9.27 -4.35 6.02
CA ASP A 38 10.58 -4.03 5.45
C ASP A 38 10.80 -2.52 5.34
N LEU A 39 9.79 -1.79 4.87
CA LEU A 39 9.85 -0.33 4.75
C LEU A 39 10.09 0.37 6.09
N PHE A 40 9.43 -0.09 7.15
CA PHE A 40 9.63 0.44 8.49
C PHE A 40 11.03 0.11 9.01
N CYS A 41 11.44 -1.15 8.91
CA CYS A 41 12.73 -1.61 9.41
C CYS A 41 13.91 -0.94 8.71
N ILE A 42 13.88 -0.81 7.37
CA ILE A 42 15.00 -0.21 6.64
C ILE A 42 15.19 1.27 6.98
N SER A 43 14.12 1.96 7.33
CA SER A 43 14.19 3.35 7.76
C SER A 43 15.05 3.51 9.02
N THR A 44 14.87 2.65 10.02
CA THR A 44 15.66 2.64 11.25
C THR A 44 17.04 2.00 11.07
N VAL A 45 17.11 0.89 10.33
CA VAL A 45 18.35 0.18 9.99
C VAL A 45 19.32 1.08 9.22
N SER A 46 18.84 1.95 8.32
CA SER A 46 19.73 2.83 7.56
C SER A 46 20.56 3.78 8.44
N LYS A 47 20.03 4.23 9.59
CA LYS A 47 20.81 5.01 10.57
C LYS A 47 21.90 4.17 11.22
N LEU A 48 21.56 2.95 11.62
CA LEU A 48 22.53 2.03 12.22
C LEU A 48 23.65 1.64 11.23
N LEU A 49 23.30 1.37 9.95
CA LEU A 49 24.30 1.13 8.89
C LEU A 49 25.25 2.31 8.70
N GLY A 50 24.74 3.55 8.84
CA GLY A 50 25.57 4.75 8.81
C GLY A 50 26.64 4.74 9.91
N ARG A 51 26.25 4.46 11.16
CA ARG A 51 27.17 4.38 12.29
C ARG A 51 28.16 3.21 12.19
N LEU A 52 27.73 2.05 11.75
CA LEU A 52 28.57 0.84 11.68
C LEU A 52 29.60 0.89 10.56
N TYR A 53 29.21 1.43 9.38
CA TYR A 53 30.02 1.28 8.17
C TYR A 53 30.56 2.58 7.58
N TYR A 54 30.09 3.76 8.04
CA TYR A 54 30.44 5.08 7.48
C TYR A 54 30.87 6.07 8.55
N TYR A 55 31.26 5.60 9.72
CA TYR A 55 31.94 6.45 10.70
C TYR A 55 33.40 6.67 10.26
N ASP A 56 33.83 7.94 10.21
CA ASP A 56 35.21 8.33 9.87
C ASP A 56 35.90 8.94 11.10
N PRO A 57 36.78 8.21 11.77
CA PRO A 57 37.51 8.71 12.94
C PRO A 57 38.49 9.85 12.61
N ALA A 58 38.88 10.01 11.33
CA ALA A 58 39.75 11.11 10.90
C ALA A 58 39.04 12.46 10.78
N ASN A 59 37.70 12.46 10.73
CA ASN A 59 36.87 13.65 10.63
C ASN A 59 35.73 13.64 11.65
N PRO A 60 36.06 13.64 12.96
CA PRO A 60 35.07 13.37 14.02
C PRO A 60 34.12 14.54 14.29
N LYS A 61 34.12 15.62 13.50
CA LYS A 61 33.27 16.81 13.75
C LYS A 61 31.80 16.43 13.97
N HIS A 62 31.49 15.95 15.17
CA HIS A 62 30.16 15.72 15.73
C HIS A 62 29.22 14.84 14.88
N ASN A 63 29.75 13.98 14.00
CA ASN A 63 28.97 13.11 13.15
C ASN A 63 29.22 11.64 13.48
N PRO A 64 28.29 10.96 14.17
CA PRO A 64 28.46 9.56 14.59
C PRO A 64 28.45 8.54 13.44
N GLY A 65 28.56 8.98 12.21
CA GLY A 65 28.47 8.19 11.00
C GLY A 65 27.08 8.24 10.38
N LYS A 66 27.02 8.65 9.11
CA LYS A 66 25.78 8.78 8.32
C LYS A 66 26.02 8.18 6.95
N LEU A 67 25.03 7.44 6.43
CA LEU A 67 25.08 6.99 5.04
C LEU A 67 25.18 8.19 4.10
N PRO A 68 26.15 8.21 3.15
CA PRO A 68 26.14 9.20 2.09
C PRO A 68 24.80 9.22 1.36
N THR A 69 24.32 10.41 0.99
CA THR A 69 22.98 10.58 0.39
C THR A 69 22.69 9.61 -0.77
N PRO A 70 23.60 9.41 -1.76
CA PRO A 70 23.34 8.46 -2.84
C PRO A 70 23.18 7.02 -2.35
N ILE A 71 23.95 6.62 -1.34
CA ILE A 71 23.91 5.26 -0.79
C ILE A 71 22.63 5.05 0.04
N ASN A 72 22.26 6.03 0.87
CA ASN A 72 21.02 5.98 1.63
C ASN A 72 19.80 5.86 0.71
N ASN A 73 19.76 6.67 -0.35
CA ASN A 73 18.71 6.62 -1.35
C ASN A 73 18.66 5.26 -2.06
N PHE A 74 19.83 4.70 -2.38
CA PHE A 74 19.90 3.41 -3.04
C PHE A 74 19.42 2.28 -2.12
N VAL A 75 19.86 2.25 -0.87
CA VAL A 75 19.43 1.26 0.15
C VAL A 75 17.91 1.28 0.33
N ILE A 76 17.30 2.46 0.41
CA ILE A 76 15.86 2.60 0.63
C ILE A 76 15.09 2.42 -0.67
N GLY A 77 15.52 3.07 -1.74
CA GLY A 77 14.78 3.16 -2.99
C GLY A 77 14.85 1.92 -3.89
N VAL A 78 15.90 1.09 -3.76
CA VAL A 78 16.08 -0.07 -4.64
C VAL A 78 14.92 -1.07 -4.53
N ALA A 79 14.35 -1.25 -3.35
CA ALA A 79 13.18 -2.10 -3.14
C ALA A 79 11.93 -1.53 -3.85
N LEU A 80 11.78 -0.19 -3.89
CA LEU A 80 10.69 0.47 -4.62
C LEU A 80 10.81 0.26 -6.13
N VAL A 81 12.04 0.30 -6.67
CA VAL A 81 12.31 -0.03 -8.09
C VAL A 81 11.95 -1.48 -8.37
N GLY A 82 12.36 -2.39 -7.47
CA GLY A 82 11.97 -3.80 -7.53
C GLY A 82 10.44 -3.97 -7.53
N THR A 83 9.74 -3.28 -6.63
CA THR A 83 8.28 -3.36 -6.51
C THR A 83 7.58 -2.84 -7.77
N LEU A 84 8.02 -1.71 -8.32
CA LEU A 84 7.47 -1.17 -9.57
C LEU A 84 7.62 -2.17 -10.73
N THR A 85 8.82 -2.71 -10.91
CA THR A 85 9.08 -3.68 -11.99
C THR A 85 8.32 -4.98 -11.76
N GLY A 86 8.25 -5.45 -10.53
CA GLY A 86 7.47 -6.63 -10.13
C GLY A 86 5.97 -6.46 -10.35
N GLN A 87 5.40 -5.29 -10.03
CA GLN A 87 3.99 -4.97 -10.31
C GLN A 87 3.66 -5.12 -11.78
N LEU A 88 4.43 -4.51 -12.66
CA LEU A 88 4.20 -4.60 -14.11
C LEU A 88 4.34 -6.03 -14.61
N PHE A 89 5.40 -6.73 -14.20
CA PHE A 89 5.67 -8.10 -14.65
C PHE A 89 4.62 -9.10 -14.17
N PHE A 90 4.37 -9.15 -12.86
CA PHE A 90 3.45 -10.12 -12.29
C PHE A 90 1.97 -9.77 -12.50
N GLY A 91 1.63 -8.48 -12.66
CA GLY A 91 0.29 -8.07 -13.04
C GLY A 91 -0.11 -8.62 -14.41
N TRP A 92 0.76 -8.47 -15.40
CA TRP A 92 0.59 -9.07 -16.71
C TRP A 92 0.62 -10.60 -16.68
N LEU A 93 1.56 -11.19 -15.93
CA LEU A 93 1.71 -12.63 -15.82
C LEU A 93 0.50 -13.28 -15.13
N GLY A 94 -0.09 -12.60 -14.13
CA GLY A 94 -1.28 -13.06 -13.41
C GLY A 94 -2.51 -13.18 -14.30
N ASP A 95 -2.71 -12.24 -15.24
CA ASP A 95 -3.80 -12.33 -16.21
C ASP A 95 -3.56 -13.42 -17.27
N LYS A 96 -2.29 -13.81 -17.51
CA LYS A 96 -1.89 -14.75 -18.57
C LYS A 96 -1.78 -16.21 -18.10
N LEU A 97 -1.17 -16.46 -16.94
CA LEU A 97 -0.86 -17.80 -16.42
C LEU A 97 -1.80 -18.27 -15.29
N GLY A 98 -2.72 -17.41 -14.85
CA GLY A 98 -3.54 -17.64 -13.67
C GLY A 98 -2.89 -17.08 -12.40
N ARG A 99 -3.76 -16.66 -11.47
CA ARG A 99 -3.37 -15.85 -10.32
C ARG A 99 -2.68 -16.67 -9.23
N LYS A 100 -3.15 -17.90 -8.97
CA LYS A 100 -2.66 -18.76 -7.88
C LYS A 100 -1.19 -19.17 -8.04
N LYS A 101 -0.80 -19.62 -9.25
CA LYS A 101 0.58 -20.07 -9.51
C LYS A 101 1.58 -18.93 -9.32
N VAL A 102 1.26 -17.78 -9.91
CA VAL A 102 2.10 -16.59 -9.83
C VAL A 102 2.19 -16.11 -8.38
N TYR A 103 1.09 -16.12 -7.64
CA TYR A 103 0.97 -15.72 -6.26
C TYR A 103 1.84 -16.58 -5.30
N GLY A 104 1.99 -17.87 -5.59
CA GLY A 104 2.89 -18.76 -4.84
C GLY A 104 4.37 -18.43 -5.07
N ILE A 105 4.74 -18.12 -6.31
CA ILE A 105 6.12 -17.79 -6.70
C ILE A 105 6.57 -16.47 -6.02
N THR A 106 5.70 -15.45 -6.00
CA THR A 106 6.02 -14.15 -5.38
C THR A 106 6.32 -14.29 -3.89
N LEU A 107 5.55 -15.10 -3.16
CA LEU A 107 5.77 -15.31 -1.74
C LEU A 107 7.09 -16.03 -1.45
N ILE A 108 7.43 -17.09 -2.19
CA ILE A 108 8.71 -17.79 -2.05
C ILE A 108 9.87 -16.82 -2.27
N LEU A 109 9.79 -16.02 -3.33
CA LEU A 109 10.80 -15.02 -3.65
C LEU A 109 10.97 -14.01 -2.51
N MET A 110 9.86 -13.51 -1.95
CA MET A 110 9.90 -12.57 -0.81
C MET A 110 10.56 -13.18 0.43
N VAL A 111 10.17 -14.40 0.80
CA VAL A 111 10.73 -15.09 1.98
C VAL A 111 12.24 -15.29 1.82
N ILE A 112 12.68 -15.83 0.68
CA ILE A 112 14.10 -16.08 0.42
C ILE A 112 14.88 -14.75 0.45
N CYS A 113 14.40 -13.73 -0.24
CA CYS A 113 15.11 -12.46 -0.33
C CYS A 113 15.12 -11.68 0.99
N ALA A 114 14.08 -11.78 1.82
CA ALA A 114 14.06 -11.18 3.17
C ALA A 114 15.13 -11.84 4.07
N ILE A 115 15.23 -13.16 4.06
CA ILE A 115 16.29 -13.89 4.80
C ILE A 115 17.66 -13.51 4.27
N CYS A 116 17.86 -13.54 2.95
CA CYS A 116 19.14 -13.21 2.33
C CYS A 116 19.54 -11.74 2.55
N SER A 117 18.59 -10.82 2.67
CA SER A 117 18.88 -9.43 3.03
C SER A 117 19.57 -9.30 4.38
N GLY A 118 19.13 -10.05 5.39
CA GLY A 118 19.81 -10.11 6.69
C GLY A 118 21.13 -10.88 6.67
N LEU A 119 21.31 -11.82 5.74
CA LEU A 119 22.55 -12.55 5.54
C LEU A 119 23.55 -11.85 4.60
N SER A 120 23.32 -10.59 4.25
CA SER A 120 24.19 -9.83 3.36
C SER A 120 25.65 -9.87 3.82
N PHE A 121 26.58 -10.11 2.91
CA PHE A 121 27.97 -10.35 3.19
C PHE A 121 28.90 -9.47 2.34
N GLY A 122 30.13 -9.31 2.81
CA GLY A 122 31.17 -8.59 2.10
C GLY A 122 32.36 -8.26 2.98
N SER A 123 33.52 -8.05 2.37
CA SER A 123 34.77 -7.67 3.05
C SER A 123 34.88 -6.15 3.28
N SER A 124 33.99 -5.36 2.69
CA SER A 124 33.98 -3.90 2.80
C SER A 124 32.54 -3.38 2.98
N ALA A 125 32.40 -2.17 3.53
CA ALA A 125 31.09 -1.51 3.65
C ALA A 125 30.31 -1.50 2.33
N ARG A 126 30.98 -1.21 1.22
CA ARG A 126 30.37 -1.17 -0.13
C ARG A 126 29.85 -2.54 -0.56
N SER A 127 30.56 -3.63 -0.26
CA SER A 127 30.12 -4.98 -0.66
C SER A 127 28.95 -5.48 0.19
N VAL A 128 28.92 -5.18 1.50
CA VAL A 128 27.76 -5.48 2.35
C VAL A 128 26.51 -4.73 1.89
N ILE A 129 26.64 -3.43 1.63
CA ILE A 129 25.53 -2.60 1.11
C ILE A 129 25.11 -3.08 -0.29
N GLY A 130 26.06 -3.44 -1.17
CA GLY A 130 25.77 -3.95 -2.50
C GLY A 130 24.97 -5.25 -2.49
N THR A 131 25.35 -6.22 -1.65
CA THR A 131 24.62 -7.48 -1.50
C THR A 131 23.25 -7.27 -0.84
N LEU A 132 23.16 -6.37 0.15
CA LEU A 132 21.90 -5.96 0.74
C LEU A 132 20.95 -5.39 -0.32
N CYS A 133 21.42 -4.45 -1.13
CA CYS A 133 20.62 -3.83 -2.19
C CYS A 133 20.19 -4.83 -3.27
N PHE A 134 21.06 -5.79 -3.61
CA PHE A 134 20.71 -6.85 -4.54
C PHE A 134 19.51 -7.68 -4.05
N PHE A 135 19.55 -8.16 -2.81
CA PHE A 135 18.44 -8.93 -2.26
C PHE A 135 17.19 -8.08 -2.02
N ARG A 136 17.34 -6.80 -1.67
CA ARG A 136 16.21 -5.87 -1.52
C ARG A 136 15.51 -5.57 -2.84
N PHE A 137 16.24 -5.51 -3.96
CA PHE A 137 15.62 -5.40 -5.28
C PHE A 137 14.68 -6.59 -5.55
N TRP A 138 15.17 -7.81 -5.36
CA TRP A 138 14.37 -9.01 -5.58
C TRP A 138 13.26 -9.21 -4.56
N LEU A 139 13.47 -8.77 -3.31
CA LEU A 139 12.40 -8.69 -2.31
C LEU A 139 11.28 -7.78 -2.80
N GLY A 140 11.62 -6.56 -3.23
CA GLY A 140 10.67 -5.62 -3.81
C GLY A 140 9.98 -6.19 -5.05
N PHE A 141 10.71 -6.86 -5.93
CA PHE A 141 10.13 -7.49 -7.12
C PHE A 141 9.07 -8.54 -6.76
N GLY A 142 9.31 -9.37 -5.74
CA GLY A 142 8.32 -10.30 -5.20
C GLY A 142 7.09 -9.59 -4.61
N ILE A 143 7.32 -8.56 -3.77
CA ILE A 143 6.27 -7.71 -3.17
C ILE A 143 5.39 -7.09 -4.26
N GLY A 144 6.00 -6.63 -5.36
CA GLY A 144 5.28 -6.02 -6.49
C GLY A 144 4.21 -6.94 -7.07
N GLY A 145 4.45 -8.24 -7.11
CA GLY A 145 3.45 -9.20 -7.60
C GLY A 145 2.25 -9.37 -6.67
N ASP A 146 2.43 -9.19 -5.39
CA ASP A 146 1.35 -9.36 -4.42
C ASP A 146 0.26 -8.28 -4.53
N TYR A 147 0.59 -7.07 -4.96
CA TYR A 147 -0.36 -5.97 -5.09
C TYR A 147 -1.52 -6.29 -6.05
N PRO A 148 -1.27 -6.51 -7.35
CA PRO A 148 -2.35 -6.79 -8.29
C PRO A 148 -3.02 -8.14 -8.04
N LEU A 149 -2.26 -9.15 -7.62
CA LEU A 149 -2.78 -10.50 -7.44
C LEU A 149 -3.74 -10.59 -6.24
N SER A 150 -3.34 -10.07 -5.08
CA SER A 150 -4.18 -10.05 -3.88
C SER A 150 -5.47 -9.25 -4.09
N ALA A 151 -5.35 -8.05 -4.69
CA ALA A 151 -6.50 -7.20 -5.00
C ALA A 151 -7.50 -7.90 -5.91
N THR A 152 -7.00 -8.53 -6.98
CA THR A 152 -7.83 -9.22 -7.96
C THR A 152 -8.48 -10.46 -7.34
N ILE A 153 -7.72 -11.31 -6.65
CA ILE A 153 -8.24 -12.48 -5.95
C ILE A 153 -9.37 -12.05 -5.00
N MET A 154 -9.14 -11.07 -4.14
CA MET A 154 -10.14 -10.66 -3.16
C MET A 154 -11.36 -9.97 -3.78
N SER A 155 -11.20 -9.24 -4.89
CA SER A 155 -12.34 -8.66 -5.61
C SER A 155 -13.26 -9.71 -6.21
N GLU A 156 -12.72 -10.86 -6.56
CA GLU A 156 -13.45 -11.98 -7.16
C GLU A 156 -14.07 -12.90 -6.10
N TYR A 157 -13.48 -13.01 -4.90
CA TYR A 157 -14.02 -13.81 -3.80
C TYR A 157 -15.09 -13.09 -2.99
N ALA A 158 -15.04 -11.77 -2.91
CA ALA A 158 -15.93 -11.00 -2.06
C ALA A 158 -17.30 -10.78 -2.70
N ASN A 159 -18.35 -10.82 -1.91
CA ASN A 159 -19.68 -10.47 -2.38
C ASN A 159 -19.83 -8.96 -2.63
N LYS A 160 -20.80 -8.55 -3.45
CA LYS A 160 -21.08 -7.15 -3.83
C LYS A 160 -21.21 -6.20 -2.64
N LYS A 161 -21.78 -6.67 -1.50
CA LYS A 161 -22.06 -5.83 -0.33
C LYS A 161 -20.87 -5.56 0.56
N THR A 162 -19.83 -6.41 0.52
CA THR A 162 -18.68 -6.36 1.43
C THR A 162 -17.34 -6.31 0.70
N ARG A 163 -17.36 -6.26 -0.63
CA ARG A 163 -16.15 -6.35 -1.48
C ARG A 163 -15.08 -5.33 -1.12
N GLY A 164 -15.44 -4.06 -1.04
CA GLY A 164 -14.49 -3.02 -0.72
C GLY A 164 -13.91 -3.16 0.69
N ALA A 165 -14.73 -3.59 1.66
CA ALA A 165 -14.26 -3.85 3.02
C ALA A 165 -13.26 -5.02 3.06
N PHE A 166 -13.48 -6.10 2.28
CA PHE A 166 -12.54 -7.22 2.19
C PHE A 166 -11.22 -6.81 1.52
N ILE A 167 -11.29 -6.09 0.40
CA ILE A 167 -10.07 -5.59 -0.28
C ILE A 167 -9.32 -4.63 0.63
N ALA A 168 -10.03 -3.71 1.30
CA ALA A 168 -9.43 -2.77 2.25
C ALA A 168 -8.81 -3.50 3.47
N ALA A 169 -9.43 -4.59 3.96
CA ALA A 169 -8.90 -5.39 5.07
C ALA A 169 -7.59 -6.11 4.70
N VAL A 170 -7.48 -6.63 3.47
CA VAL A 170 -6.23 -7.20 2.95
C VAL A 170 -5.14 -6.13 2.94
N PHE A 171 -5.45 -4.94 2.46
CA PHE A 171 -4.51 -3.83 2.43
C PHE A 171 -4.17 -3.31 3.84
N ALA A 172 -5.11 -3.35 4.79
CA ALA A 172 -4.91 -2.98 6.19
C ALA A 172 -3.86 -3.85 6.91
N MET A 173 -3.48 -5.01 6.35
CA MET A 173 -2.36 -5.82 6.85
C MET A 173 -1.02 -5.07 6.76
N GLN A 174 -0.90 -4.03 5.95
CA GLN A 174 0.24 -3.10 6.04
C GLN A 174 0.33 -2.47 7.43
N GLY A 175 -0.77 -1.99 7.98
CA GLY A 175 -0.81 -1.42 9.33
C GLY A 175 -0.35 -2.42 10.39
N VAL A 176 -0.76 -3.69 10.27
CA VAL A 176 -0.31 -4.77 11.15
C VAL A 176 1.20 -5.00 11.00
N GLY A 177 1.71 -4.98 9.76
CA GLY A 177 3.15 -5.11 9.46
C GLY A 177 3.99 -3.99 10.09
N ILE A 178 3.54 -2.75 10.01
CA ILE A 178 4.21 -1.58 10.63
C ILE A 178 4.26 -1.74 12.16
N ILE A 179 3.15 -2.11 12.79
CA ILE A 179 3.08 -2.34 14.24
C ILE A 179 4.03 -3.45 14.66
N PHE A 180 4.03 -4.56 13.92
CA PHE A 180 4.92 -5.69 14.20
C PHE A 180 6.40 -5.30 14.03
N ALA A 181 6.75 -4.57 12.97
CA ALA A 181 8.10 -4.05 12.72
C ALA A 181 8.58 -3.14 13.86
N GLY A 182 7.71 -2.24 14.31
CA GLY A 182 7.98 -1.37 15.45
C GLY A 182 8.24 -2.13 16.74
N LEU A 183 7.40 -3.12 17.05
CA LEU A 183 7.57 -3.99 18.23
C LEU A 183 8.88 -4.78 18.16
N VAL A 184 9.15 -5.44 17.04
CA VAL A 184 10.39 -6.23 16.85
C VAL A 184 11.62 -5.32 17.00
N SER A 185 11.64 -4.17 16.33
CA SER A 185 12.76 -3.23 16.40
C SER A 185 12.97 -2.69 17.82
N MET A 186 11.89 -2.36 18.54
CA MET A 186 11.96 -1.88 19.92
C MET A 186 12.43 -2.96 20.89
N ILE A 187 11.86 -4.16 20.81
CA ILE A 187 12.20 -5.27 21.73
C ILE A 187 13.65 -5.67 21.54
N LEU A 188 14.08 -5.92 20.30
CA LEU A 188 15.44 -6.31 20.01
C LEU A 188 16.45 -5.23 20.39
N SER A 189 16.21 -3.97 20.00
CA SER A 189 17.13 -2.89 20.38
C SER A 189 17.20 -2.68 21.89
N LYS A 190 16.10 -2.90 22.63
CA LYS A 190 16.10 -2.84 24.09
C LYS A 190 16.90 -3.97 24.74
N ILE A 191 16.77 -5.21 24.21
CA ILE A 191 17.55 -6.36 24.67
C ILE A 191 19.04 -6.11 24.42
N PHE A 192 19.41 -5.67 23.22
CA PHE A 192 20.80 -5.39 22.87
C PHE A 192 21.39 -4.24 23.71
N LEU A 193 20.60 -3.20 24.03
CA LEU A 193 21.01 -2.12 24.92
C LEU A 193 21.33 -2.61 26.34
N GLN A 194 20.62 -3.62 26.83
CA GLN A 194 20.88 -4.19 28.14
C GLN A 194 22.10 -5.12 28.15
N LEU A 195 22.31 -5.85 27.05
CA LEU A 195 23.42 -6.79 26.93
C LEU A 195 24.76 -6.09 26.60
N PHE A 196 24.70 -5.01 25.84
CA PHE A 196 25.85 -4.28 25.31
C PHE A 196 25.75 -2.79 25.65
N PRO A 197 25.93 -2.39 26.92
CA PRO A 197 25.88 -1.00 27.32
C PRO A 197 27.06 -0.22 26.70
N ALA A 198 26.78 1.01 26.25
CA ALA A 198 27.76 1.89 25.64
C ALA A 198 27.46 3.35 26.00
N PRO A 199 28.50 4.24 26.05
CA PRO A 199 28.34 5.67 26.28
C PRO A 199 27.63 6.35 25.12
N ALA A 200 27.19 7.61 25.34
CA ALA A 200 26.75 8.46 24.25
C ALA A 200 27.93 8.84 23.34
N PHE A 201 27.64 9.27 22.12
CA PHE A 201 28.71 9.66 21.19
C PHE A 201 29.49 10.91 21.67
N GLU A 202 28.81 11.85 22.33
CA GLU A 202 29.44 13.02 22.94
C GLU A 202 30.41 12.66 24.07
N ASP A 203 30.20 11.54 24.76
CA ASP A 203 31.04 11.07 25.87
C ASP A 203 32.24 10.25 25.37
N ASP A 204 32.01 9.39 24.36
CA ASP A 204 33.04 8.56 23.73
C ASP A 204 32.65 8.23 22.29
N GLU A 205 33.35 8.83 21.35
CA GLU A 205 33.06 8.71 19.91
C GLU A 205 33.24 7.26 19.40
N ILE A 206 34.26 6.55 19.91
CA ILE A 206 34.63 5.22 19.41
C ILE A 206 33.71 4.14 20.00
N PHE A 207 33.50 4.16 21.31
CA PHE A 207 32.72 3.12 22.01
C PHE A 207 31.21 3.34 21.96
N SER A 208 30.75 4.48 21.42
CA SER A 208 29.31 4.78 21.28
C SER A 208 28.58 3.90 20.26
N THR A 209 29.32 3.26 19.35
CA THR A 209 28.76 2.34 18.34
C THR A 209 29.15 0.92 18.66
N GLN A 210 28.20 0.15 19.17
CA GLN A 210 28.40 -1.25 19.52
C GLN A 210 28.56 -2.10 18.25
N PRO A 211 29.64 -2.91 18.12
CA PRO A 211 29.83 -3.82 16.97
C PRO A 211 28.68 -4.83 16.82
N GLU A 212 28.05 -5.22 17.93
CA GLU A 212 26.92 -6.14 17.96
C GLU A 212 25.67 -5.58 17.28
N GLY A 213 25.63 -4.28 17.03
CA GLY A 213 24.62 -3.65 16.18
C GLY A 213 24.56 -4.26 14.78
N ASP A 214 25.65 -4.89 14.30
CA ASP A 214 25.68 -5.64 13.04
C ASP A 214 24.73 -6.85 13.07
N TYR A 215 24.64 -7.56 14.19
CA TYR A 215 23.67 -8.65 14.36
C TYR A 215 22.23 -8.12 14.48
N LEU A 216 22.05 -6.97 15.14
CA LEU A 216 20.71 -6.41 15.36
C LEU A 216 19.99 -6.15 14.04
N TRP A 217 20.59 -5.39 13.12
CA TRP A 217 19.90 -5.06 11.86
C TRP A 217 19.63 -6.28 10.98
N ARG A 218 20.53 -7.28 11.01
CA ARG A 218 20.36 -8.54 10.31
C ARG A 218 19.16 -9.33 10.81
N ILE A 219 19.06 -9.50 12.12
CA ILE A 219 17.94 -10.21 12.77
C ILE A 219 16.62 -9.47 12.50
N VAL A 220 16.62 -8.14 12.60
CA VAL A 220 15.43 -7.32 12.33
C VAL A 220 14.92 -7.56 10.92
N LEU A 221 15.78 -7.54 9.90
CA LEU A 221 15.35 -7.77 8.51
C LEU A 221 14.87 -9.21 8.27
N MET A 222 15.57 -10.23 8.82
CA MET A 222 15.19 -11.63 8.64
C MET A 222 13.85 -11.99 9.27
N LEU A 223 13.51 -11.39 10.41
CA LEU A 223 12.25 -11.67 11.11
C LEU A 223 11.01 -11.27 10.31
N GLY A 224 11.16 -10.37 9.34
CA GLY A 224 10.07 -10.03 8.40
C GLY A 224 9.62 -11.19 7.51
N ALA A 225 10.48 -12.19 7.29
CA ALA A 225 10.13 -13.37 6.51
C ALA A 225 9.25 -14.37 7.29
N LEU A 226 9.27 -14.34 8.63
CA LEU A 226 8.63 -15.36 9.47
C LEU A 226 7.10 -15.43 9.27
N PRO A 227 6.34 -14.33 9.33
CA PRO A 227 4.89 -14.40 9.12
C PRO A 227 4.51 -14.84 7.70
N ALA A 228 5.26 -14.40 6.69
CA ALA A 228 5.06 -14.82 5.31
C ALA A 228 5.30 -16.32 5.13
N LEU A 229 6.37 -16.86 5.73
CA LEU A 229 6.70 -18.28 5.68
C LEU A 229 5.61 -19.15 6.33
N THR A 230 5.06 -18.71 7.46
CA THR A 230 4.01 -19.46 8.17
C THR A 230 2.71 -19.55 7.38
N THR A 231 2.42 -18.57 6.52
CA THR A 231 1.20 -18.54 5.70
C THR A 231 1.34 -19.24 4.35
N TYR A 232 2.55 -19.63 3.95
CA TYR A 232 2.82 -20.26 2.64
C TYR A 232 1.95 -21.49 2.36
N TYR A 233 1.83 -22.39 3.34
CA TYR A 233 1.04 -23.60 3.20
C TYR A 233 -0.45 -23.32 2.89
N TRP A 234 -1.06 -22.41 3.62
CA TRP A 234 -2.46 -22.02 3.40
C TRP A 234 -2.64 -21.25 2.10
N ARG A 235 -1.66 -20.41 1.73
CA ARG A 235 -1.67 -19.69 0.47
C ARG A 235 -1.69 -20.65 -0.73
N MET A 236 -0.94 -21.73 -0.69
CA MET A 236 -0.94 -22.76 -1.74
C MET A 236 -2.22 -23.60 -1.79
N LYS A 237 -3.00 -23.63 -0.72
CA LYS A 237 -4.31 -24.30 -0.66
C LYS A 237 -5.48 -23.44 -1.10
N MET A 238 -5.31 -22.14 -1.29
CA MET A 238 -6.38 -21.29 -1.81
C MET A 238 -6.82 -21.78 -3.19
N PRO A 239 -8.14 -21.84 -3.49
CA PRO A 239 -8.62 -22.23 -4.81
C PRO A 239 -8.18 -21.22 -5.88
N GLU A 240 -8.08 -21.66 -7.15
CA GLU A 240 -7.81 -20.76 -8.27
C GLU A 240 -9.03 -19.87 -8.51
N THR A 241 -8.85 -18.55 -8.59
CA THR A 241 -9.86 -17.64 -9.09
C THR A 241 -9.71 -17.59 -10.60
N GLY A 242 -10.38 -18.48 -11.28
CA GLY A 242 -10.41 -18.55 -12.72
C GLY A 242 -11.76 -18.14 -13.29
N PRO A 243 -11.91 -18.08 -14.62
CA PRO A 243 -13.20 -17.86 -15.25
C PRO A 243 -14.22 -18.88 -14.76
N ALA A 244 -15.50 -18.54 -14.85
CA ALA A 244 -16.67 -19.20 -14.28
C ALA A 244 -16.73 -20.76 -14.26
N SER A 245 -15.86 -21.44 -15.01
CA SER A 245 -15.71 -22.91 -15.03
C SER A 245 -15.19 -23.51 -13.71
N ASP A 246 -14.36 -22.76 -12.95
CA ASP A 246 -13.83 -23.26 -11.68
C ASP A 246 -14.76 -22.92 -10.51
N MET A 247 -15.58 -21.89 -10.64
CA MET A 247 -16.62 -21.57 -9.65
C MET A 247 -17.77 -22.60 -9.70
N GLY A 248 -18.03 -23.20 -10.86
CA GLY A 248 -18.95 -24.33 -11.01
C GLY A 248 -18.51 -25.59 -10.25
N ARG A 249 -17.20 -25.85 -10.18
CA ARG A 249 -16.63 -26.98 -9.41
C ARG A 249 -16.73 -26.80 -7.89
N VAL A 250 -16.67 -25.56 -7.43
CA VAL A 250 -16.80 -25.23 -6.00
C VAL A 250 -18.25 -25.33 -5.53
N LEU A 251 -19.20 -25.16 -6.44
CA LEU A 251 -20.64 -25.16 -6.14
C LEU A 251 -21.38 -26.43 -6.55
N ASP A 252 -20.68 -27.46 -7.10
CA ASP A 252 -21.28 -28.71 -7.59
C ASP A 252 -22.50 -28.49 -8.52
N ILE A 253 -22.49 -27.43 -9.33
CA ILE A 253 -23.57 -27.08 -10.25
C ILE A 253 -23.13 -27.48 -11.66
N GLU A 254 -23.84 -28.43 -12.27
CA GLU A 254 -23.71 -28.78 -13.68
C GLU A 254 -24.11 -27.58 -14.58
N ILE A 255 -23.13 -27.05 -15.30
CA ILE A 255 -23.29 -25.93 -16.25
C ILE A 255 -23.06 -26.48 -17.67
N ASP A 256 -23.95 -27.27 -18.19
CA ASP A 256 -23.78 -27.86 -19.53
C ASP A 256 -24.41 -27.05 -20.69
N GLU A 257 -25.31 -26.09 -20.46
CA GLU A 257 -25.99 -25.36 -21.55
C GLU A 257 -25.63 -23.86 -21.71
N GLU A 258 -24.82 -23.27 -20.81
CA GLU A 258 -24.50 -21.82 -20.84
C GLU A 258 -23.15 -21.51 -21.51
N HIS A 259 -22.39 -22.53 -21.91
CA HIS A 259 -21.04 -22.37 -22.45
C HIS A 259 -21.02 -21.64 -23.81
N ASP A 260 -22.01 -21.84 -24.65
CA ASP A 260 -22.06 -21.20 -25.98
C ASP A 260 -22.45 -19.71 -25.93
N LYS A 261 -23.32 -19.31 -25.00
CA LYS A 261 -23.69 -17.90 -24.81
C LYS A 261 -22.59 -17.12 -24.10
N LEU A 262 -21.89 -17.75 -23.14
CA LEU A 262 -20.75 -17.16 -22.44
C LEU A 262 -19.53 -17.02 -23.34
N SER A 263 -19.32 -17.93 -24.29
CA SER A 263 -18.26 -17.86 -25.29
C SER A 263 -18.51 -16.74 -26.31
N GLN A 264 -19.77 -16.56 -26.75
CA GLN A 264 -20.16 -15.44 -27.63
C GLN A 264 -20.03 -14.09 -26.92
N PHE A 265 -20.39 -13.99 -25.63
CA PHE A 265 -20.16 -12.78 -24.82
C PHE A 265 -18.69 -12.47 -24.61
N LYS A 266 -17.85 -13.48 -24.43
CA LYS A 266 -16.39 -13.34 -24.34
C LYS A 266 -15.76 -12.85 -25.64
N GLU A 267 -16.34 -13.17 -26.80
CA GLU A 267 -15.85 -12.71 -28.10
C GLU A 267 -16.15 -11.22 -28.38
N VAL A 268 -17.31 -10.75 -28.00
CA VAL A 268 -17.74 -9.36 -28.25
C VAL A 268 -16.94 -8.34 -27.42
N ASN A 269 -16.39 -8.74 -26.27
CA ASN A 269 -15.61 -7.85 -25.37
C ASN A 269 -14.09 -8.09 -25.45
N LYS A 270 -13.58 -8.75 -26.49
CA LYS A 270 -12.14 -9.00 -26.69
C LYS A 270 -11.43 -7.80 -27.34
N TYR A 271 -11.29 -6.69 -26.62
CA TYR A 271 -10.41 -5.61 -27.06
C TYR A 271 -9.07 -5.66 -26.30
N PRO A 272 -7.92 -5.45 -26.97
CA PRO A 272 -6.61 -5.41 -26.31
C PRO A 272 -6.51 -4.23 -25.31
N LEU A 273 -5.68 -4.37 -24.27
CA LEU A 273 -5.46 -3.35 -23.25
C LEU A 273 -5.11 -1.96 -23.82
N LEU A 274 -4.33 -1.93 -24.92
CA LEU A 274 -3.92 -0.68 -25.58
C LEU A 274 -4.78 -0.33 -26.81
N SER A 275 -5.97 -0.90 -26.95
CA SER A 275 -6.87 -0.58 -28.05
C SER A 275 -7.56 0.76 -27.85
N ARG A 276 -7.96 1.40 -28.97
CA ARG A 276 -8.76 2.63 -28.94
C ARG A 276 -10.06 2.43 -28.15
N GLU A 277 -10.67 1.27 -28.25
CA GLU A 277 -11.89 0.90 -27.56
C GLU A 277 -11.69 0.85 -26.03
N PHE A 278 -10.60 0.25 -25.55
CA PHE A 278 -10.26 0.25 -24.14
C PHE A 278 -10.09 1.68 -23.61
N PHE A 279 -9.35 2.53 -24.31
CA PHE A 279 -9.14 3.91 -23.87
C PHE A 279 -10.42 4.75 -23.90
N GLN A 280 -11.32 4.51 -24.83
CA GLN A 280 -12.62 5.20 -24.86
C GLN A 280 -13.50 4.82 -23.67
N ARG A 281 -13.49 3.54 -23.25
CA ARG A 281 -14.36 3.06 -22.15
C ARG A 281 -13.71 3.23 -20.76
N HIS A 282 -12.43 2.94 -20.63
CA HIS A 282 -11.73 2.82 -19.35
C HIS A 282 -10.52 3.76 -19.20
N GLY A 283 -10.14 4.51 -20.23
CA GLY A 283 -8.96 5.35 -20.22
C GLY A 283 -8.99 6.42 -19.13
N LEU A 284 -10.13 7.06 -18.93
CA LEU A 284 -10.29 8.09 -17.88
C LEU A 284 -10.14 7.48 -16.48
N HIS A 285 -10.72 6.30 -16.24
CA HIS A 285 -10.58 5.59 -14.97
C HIS A 285 -9.12 5.17 -14.72
N LEU A 286 -8.41 4.72 -15.76
CA LEU A 286 -7.01 4.35 -15.63
C LEU A 286 -6.14 5.57 -15.30
N ILE A 287 -6.33 6.70 -15.99
CA ILE A 287 -5.64 7.95 -15.68
C ILE A 287 -5.96 8.40 -14.24
N GLY A 288 -7.22 8.33 -13.84
CA GLY A 288 -7.67 8.70 -12.50
C GLY A 288 -7.03 7.84 -11.41
N THR A 289 -7.03 6.51 -11.57
CA THR A 289 -6.42 5.60 -10.60
C THR A 289 -4.89 5.72 -10.55
N MET A 290 -4.24 5.87 -11.71
CA MET A 290 -2.80 6.10 -11.79
C MET A 290 -2.37 7.42 -11.15
N SER A 291 -3.06 8.52 -11.48
CA SER A 291 -2.69 9.86 -10.98
C SER A 291 -2.94 10.00 -9.47
N THR A 292 -4.06 9.50 -8.97
CA THR A 292 -4.37 9.56 -7.53
C THR A 292 -3.40 8.72 -6.71
N TRP A 293 -3.04 7.53 -7.16
CA TRP A 293 -2.05 6.69 -6.47
C TRP A 293 -0.63 7.29 -6.56
N PHE A 294 -0.24 7.81 -7.72
CA PHE A 294 1.04 8.50 -7.89
C PHE A 294 1.20 9.68 -6.92
N LEU A 295 0.20 10.56 -6.87
CA LEU A 295 0.24 11.75 -6.02
C LEU A 295 0.19 11.40 -4.52
N LEU A 296 -0.60 10.39 -4.15
CA LEU A 296 -0.60 9.87 -2.79
C LEU A 296 0.77 9.36 -2.37
N ASP A 297 1.38 8.49 -3.18
CA ASP A 297 2.62 7.82 -2.80
C ASP A 297 3.79 8.79 -2.71
N ILE A 298 3.81 9.90 -3.47
CA ILE A 298 4.76 10.99 -3.24
C ILE A 298 4.68 11.47 -1.78
N ALA A 299 3.50 11.79 -1.29
CA ALA A 299 3.32 12.30 0.06
C ALA A 299 3.50 11.20 1.13
N PHE A 300 2.89 10.04 0.93
CA PHE A 300 2.89 8.94 1.90
C PHE A 300 4.30 8.38 2.15
N TYR A 301 5.05 8.08 1.09
CA TYR A 301 6.42 7.56 1.24
C TYR A 301 7.39 8.64 1.71
N SER A 302 7.25 9.90 1.25
CA SER A 302 8.04 11.00 1.79
C SER A 302 7.91 11.09 3.31
N GLN A 303 6.69 11.09 3.85
CA GLN A 303 6.47 11.14 5.28
C GLN A 303 7.02 9.92 6.00
N ASN A 304 6.76 8.71 5.50
CA ASN A 304 7.20 7.47 6.14
C ASN A 304 8.73 7.38 6.22
N LEU A 305 9.44 7.75 5.15
CA LEU A 305 10.90 7.63 5.07
C LEU A 305 11.64 8.73 5.81
N THR A 306 11.02 9.91 5.96
CA THR A 306 11.65 11.07 6.62
C THR A 306 11.37 11.17 8.11
N GLN A 307 10.49 10.33 8.68
CA GLN A 307 10.19 10.33 10.13
C GLN A 307 11.46 10.27 10.99
N LYS A 308 12.40 9.40 10.64
CA LYS A 308 13.68 9.21 11.34
C LYS A 308 14.54 10.49 11.43
N ASP A 309 14.35 11.41 10.49
CA ASP A 309 15.10 12.67 10.40
C ASP A 309 14.26 13.85 10.96
N ILE A 310 12.94 13.83 10.80
CA ILE A 310 12.02 14.84 11.30
C ILE A 310 11.93 14.81 12.83
N PHE A 311 11.83 13.64 13.46
CA PHE A 311 11.64 13.54 14.91
C PHE A 311 12.81 14.12 15.72
N PRO A 312 14.10 13.87 15.40
CA PRO A 312 15.21 14.54 16.03
C PRO A 312 15.23 16.06 15.75
N ALA A 313 14.91 16.47 14.51
CA ALA A 313 14.84 17.88 14.14
C ALA A 313 13.79 18.66 14.94
N MET A 314 12.67 18.02 15.25
CA MET A 314 11.59 18.58 16.11
C MET A 314 11.86 18.40 17.62
N GLY A 315 12.92 17.69 17.99
CA GLY A 315 13.26 17.41 19.38
C GLY A 315 12.27 16.48 20.11
N LEU A 316 11.64 15.59 19.36
CA LEU A 316 10.79 14.51 19.90
C LEU A 316 11.60 13.30 20.36
N VAL A 317 12.77 13.09 19.79
CA VAL A 317 13.78 12.12 20.19
C VAL A 317 15.15 12.81 20.27
N HIS A 318 16.10 12.21 20.95
CA HIS A 318 17.47 12.73 21.04
C HIS A 318 18.12 12.76 19.65
N LYS A 319 19.03 13.73 19.46
CA LYS A 319 19.86 13.77 18.26
C LYS A 319 20.94 12.69 18.32
N ALA A 320 21.39 12.25 17.15
CA ALA A 320 22.37 11.19 17.02
C ALA A 320 23.64 11.35 17.92
N PRO A 321 24.25 12.55 18.10
CA PRO A 321 25.41 12.70 18.99
C PRO A 321 25.11 12.48 20.48
N GLN A 322 23.88 12.69 20.92
CA GLN A 322 23.48 12.61 22.34
C GLN A 322 23.24 11.19 22.83
N VAL A 323 23.28 10.20 21.96
CA VAL A 323 22.95 8.82 22.26
C VAL A 323 23.90 7.84 21.58
N ASN A 324 23.99 6.61 22.09
CA ASN A 324 24.68 5.52 21.41
C ASN A 324 23.84 4.95 20.26
N ALA A 325 24.46 4.13 19.40
CA ALA A 325 23.83 3.60 18.19
C ALA A 325 22.54 2.80 18.46
N LEU A 326 22.56 1.91 19.43
CA LEU A 326 21.39 1.07 19.74
C LEU A 326 20.24 1.87 20.38
N ARG A 327 20.57 2.88 21.19
CA ARG A 327 19.57 3.79 21.79
C ARG A 327 18.91 4.67 20.73
N GLU A 328 19.66 5.12 19.73
CA GLU A 328 19.08 5.85 18.59
C GLU A 328 18.05 5.00 17.84
N VAL A 329 18.37 3.72 17.57
CA VAL A 329 17.44 2.78 16.95
C VAL A 329 16.18 2.59 17.82
N PHE A 330 16.36 2.40 19.13
CA PHE A 330 15.24 2.20 20.05
C PHE A 330 14.32 3.42 20.10
N GLU A 331 14.87 4.62 20.29
CA GLU A 331 14.07 5.85 20.42
C GLU A 331 13.35 6.21 19.10
N THR A 332 14.02 6.06 17.97
CA THR A 332 13.43 6.29 16.65
C THR A 332 12.31 5.29 16.37
N SER A 333 12.56 3.99 16.60
CA SER A 333 11.54 2.95 16.42
C SER A 333 10.33 3.16 17.33
N ARG A 334 10.56 3.57 18.59
CA ARG A 334 9.50 3.87 19.54
C ARG A 334 8.62 5.04 19.07
N ALA A 335 9.24 6.13 18.62
CA ALA A 335 8.50 7.28 18.13
C ALA A 335 7.67 6.94 16.88
N MET A 336 8.28 6.24 15.91
CA MET A 336 7.58 5.77 14.71
C MET A 336 6.44 4.79 15.05
N PHE A 337 6.67 3.88 16.00
CA PHE A 337 5.65 2.94 16.47
C PHE A 337 4.45 3.65 17.10
N VAL A 338 4.67 4.65 17.95
CA VAL A 338 3.58 5.43 18.58
C VAL A 338 2.76 6.15 17.52
N VAL A 339 3.39 6.80 16.55
CA VAL A 339 2.69 7.45 15.44
C VAL A 339 1.88 6.44 14.61
N ALA A 340 2.46 5.28 14.33
CA ALA A 340 1.79 4.23 13.59
C ALA A 340 0.59 3.65 14.36
N LEU A 341 0.74 3.42 15.67
CA LEU A 341 -0.30 2.87 16.53
C LEU A 341 -1.49 3.82 16.69
N LEU A 342 -1.24 5.12 16.81
CA LEU A 342 -2.28 6.12 17.04
C LEU A 342 -2.86 6.74 15.76
N GLY A 343 -2.10 6.73 14.66
CA GLY A 343 -2.51 7.31 13.38
C GLY A 343 -2.74 6.27 12.29
N THR A 344 -1.67 5.62 11.83
CA THR A 344 -1.69 4.71 10.68
C THR A 344 -2.63 3.52 10.87
N PHE A 345 -2.47 2.78 11.95
CA PHE A 345 -3.23 1.56 12.22
C PHE A 345 -4.74 1.82 12.36
N PRO A 346 -5.21 2.78 13.17
CA PRO A 346 -6.64 3.08 13.23
C PRO A 346 -7.19 3.54 11.88
N GLY A 347 -6.45 4.36 11.12
CA GLY A 347 -6.89 4.86 9.81
C GLY A 347 -7.29 3.74 8.85
N TYR A 348 -6.50 2.67 8.76
CA TYR A 348 -6.84 1.49 7.94
C TYR A 348 -8.17 0.86 8.37
N TRP A 349 -8.35 0.63 9.67
CA TRP A 349 -9.55 -0.06 10.16
C TRP A 349 -10.79 0.82 10.07
N PHE A 350 -10.67 2.14 10.22
CA PHE A 350 -11.77 3.06 9.92
C PHE A 350 -12.20 2.95 8.46
N THR A 351 -11.27 2.82 7.51
CA THR A 351 -11.64 2.55 6.11
C THR A 351 -12.37 1.23 5.97
N VAL A 352 -11.86 0.14 6.55
CA VAL A 352 -12.51 -1.19 6.46
C VAL A 352 -13.96 -1.15 6.94
N PHE A 353 -14.24 -0.48 8.08
CA PHE A 353 -15.58 -0.44 8.65
C PHE A 353 -16.54 0.55 7.96
N LEU A 354 -16.00 1.57 7.32
CA LEU A 354 -16.81 2.67 6.79
C LEU A 354 -16.89 2.71 5.25
N ILE A 355 -16.03 1.98 4.53
CA ILE A 355 -15.96 2.04 3.07
C ILE A 355 -17.26 1.62 2.38
N GLU A 356 -17.99 0.65 2.95
CA GLU A 356 -19.30 0.25 2.42
C GLU A 356 -20.45 1.17 2.84
N LYS A 357 -20.22 2.02 3.84
CA LYS A 357 -21.22 3.00 4.29
C LYS A 357 -21.05 4.35 3.61
N ILE A 358 -19.82 4.85 3.55
CA ILE A 358 -19.49 6.17 3.01
C ILE A 358 -19.25 6.12 1.50
N GLY A 359 -18.54 5.09 1.01
CA GLY A 359 -18.12 4.97 -0.38
C GLY A 359 -16.63 5.31 -0.57
N ARG A 360 -16.07 4.84 -1.69
CA ARG A 360 -14.64 4.97 -2.00
C ARG A 360 -14.28 6.39 -2.39
N PHE A 361 -15.13 7.02 -3.21
CA PHE A 361 -14.92 8.38 -3.70
C PHE A 361 -14.85 9.41 -2.57
N ILE A 362 -15.82 9.39 -1.64
CA ILE A 362 -15.89 10.36 -0.54
C ILE A 362 -14.73 10.14 0.44
N ILE A 363 -14.40 8.88 0.77
CA ILE A 363 -13.26 8.57 1.67
C ILE A 363 -11.96 9.08 1.06
N GLN A 364 -11.73 8.88 -0.23
CA GLN A 364 -10.54 9.36 -0.93
C GLN A 364 -10.47 10.88 -0.93
N LEU A 365 -11.58 11.53 -1.24
CA LEU A 365 -11.68 12.99 -1.30
C LEU A 365 -11.38 13.63 0.07
N VAL A 366 -12.06 13.15 1.12
CA VAL A 366 -11.85 13.64 2.51
C VAL A 366 -10.41 13.37 2.96
N GLY A 367 -9.86 12.19 2.67
CA GLY A 367 -8.50 11.86 3.04
C GLY A 367 -7.47 12.80 2.43
N PHE A 368 -7.50 13.03 1.13
CA PHE A 368 -6.61 13.99 0.45
C PHE A 368 -6.75 15.41 0.98
N PHE A 369 -8.00 15.87 1.17
CA PHE A 369 -8.25 17.21 1.72
C PHE A 369 -7.66 17.37 3.12
N MET A 370 -7.92 16.44 4.02
CA MET A 370 -7.44 16.52 5.40
C MET A 370 -5.91 16.39 5.50
N MET A 371 -5.30 15.52 4.68
CA MET A 371 -3.83 15.44 4.57
C MET A 371 -3.24 16.79 4.14
N SER A 372 -3.80 17.38 3.07
CA SER A 372 -3.37 18.70 2.59
C SER A 372 -3.51 19.77 3.66
N LEU A 373 -4.66 19.82 4.35
CA LEU A 373 -4.94 20.79 5.40
C LEU A 373 -3.95 20.69 6.56
N PHE A 374 -3.72 19.50 7.11
CA PHE A 374 -2.80 19.33 8.23
C PHE A 374 -1.35 19.60 7.84
N MET A 375 -0.92 19.15 6.67
CA MET A 375 0.42 19.48 6.16
C MET A 375 0.60 20.98 5.92
N LEU A 376 -0.42 21.67 5.43
CA LEU A 376 -0.40 23.11 5.26
C LEU A 376 -0.26 23.84 6.61
N ILE A 377 -1.03 23.42 7.63
CA ILE A 377 -0.92 23.97 8.99
C ILE A 377 0.48 23.75 9.55
N ILE A 378 1.03 22.52 9.43
CA ILE A 378 2.39 22.21 9.87
C ILE A 378 3.41 23.09 9.15
N GLY A 379 3.31 23.22 7.83
CA GLY A 379 4.25 24.00 7.04
C GLY A 379 4.21 25.51 7.37
N ILE A 380 3.02 26.10 7.50
CA ILE A 380 2.86 27.53 7.81
C ILE A 380 3.30 27.84 9.25
N LYS A 381 3.00 26.97 10.20
CA LYS A 381 3.28 27.17 11.63
C LYS A 381 4.50 26.40 12.12
N TYR A 382 5.41 26.02 11.22
CA TYR A 382 6.52 25.12 11.51
C TYR A 382 7.37 25.57 12.70
N ASP A 383 7.82 26.84 12.72
CA ASP A 383 8.67 27.38 13.80
C ASP A 383 7.95 27.41 15.14
N TYR A 384 6.67 27.80 15.17
CA TYR A 384 5.85 27.76 16.37
C TYR A 384 5.69 26.33 16.90
N LEU A 385 5.38 25.38 16.02
CA LEU A 385 5.21 23.98 16.42
C LEU A 385 6.51 23.36 16.93
N LYS A 386 7.64 23.74 16.35
CA LYS A 386 8.96 23.25 16.75
C LYS A 386 9.40 23.81 18.11
N ASN A 387 9.23 25.11 18.34
CA ASN A 387 9.79 25.79 19.51
C ASN A 387 8.84 25.75 20.70
N ASP A 388 7.55 25.96 20.47
CA ASP A 388 6.57 26.19 21.54
C ASP A 388 5.65 24.99 21.79
N ASN A 389 5.35 24.17 20.77
CA ASN A 389 4.33 23.11 20.91
C ASN A 389 4.61 21.83 20.10
N LYS A 390 5.63 21.08 20.50
CA LYS A 390 6.04 19.81 19.87
C LYS A 390 4.95 18.75 19.87
N TRP A 391 4.12 18.70 20.90
CA TRP A 391 3.04 17.73 21.02
C TRP A 391 1.91 18.00 20.01
N LEU A 392 1.61 19.28 19.77
CA LEU A 392 0.68 19.67 18.71
C LEU A 392 1.22 19.26 17.33
N PHE A 393 2.54 19.47 17.10
CA PHE A 393 3.18 18.96 15.88
C PHE A 393 2.97 17.44 15.75
N ALA A 394 3.31 16.66 16.79
CA ALA A 394 3.18 15.20 16.77
C ALA A 394 1.73 14.77 16.51
N THR A 395 0.75 15.46 17.08
CA THR A 395 -0.67 15.20 16.86
C THR A 395 -1.09 15.48 15.42
N LEU A 396 -0.76 16.67 14.89
CA LEU A 396 -1.07 17.02 13.49
C LEU A 396 -0.39 16.07 12.51
N TYR A 397 0.85 15.73 12.78
CA TYR A 397 1.62 14.79 11.98
C TYR A 397 1.02 13.38 12.01
N GLY A 398 0.59 12.91 13.19
CA GLY A 398 -0.15 11.64 13.33
C GLY A 398 -1.50 11.65 12.60
N LEU A 399 -2.21 12.78 12.59
CA LEU A 399 -3.47 12.94 11.85
C LEU A 399 -3.27 12.89 10.34
N THR A 400 -2.12 13.33 9.80
CA THR A 400 -1.84 13.13 8.37
C THR A 400 -1.75 11.66 8.02
N PHE A 401 -1.14 10.82 8.88
CA PHE A 401 -1.12 9.36 8.69
C PHE A 401 -2.49 8.72 8.87
N PHE A 402 -3.29 9.19 9.82
CA PHE A 402 -4.65 8.70 9.99
C PHE A 402 -5.47 8.92 8.72
N PHE A 403 -5.50 10.15 8.19
CA PHE A 403 -6.28 10.48 7.00
C PHE A 403 -5.65 9.97 5.70
N ALA A 404 -4.36 9.68 5.66
CA ALA A 404 -3.78 8.94 4.55
C ALA A 404 -4.41 7.54 4.44
N ASN A 405 -4.54 6.84 5.56
CA ASN A 405 -5.01 5.46 5.63
C ASN A 405 -6.54 5.33 5.76
N PHE A 406 -7.20 6.27 6.46
CA PHE A 406 -8.64 6.52 6.32
C PHE A 406 -8.88 7.46 5.14
N GLY A 407 -8.43 7.06 3.98
CA GLY A 407 -8.43 7.93 2.81
C GLY A 407 -7.78 7.27 1.60
N PRO A 408 -6.98 8.06 0.87
CA PRO A 408 -6.48 7.66 -0.44
C PRO A 408 -5.59 6.40 -0.39
N ASN A 409 -4.83 6.14 0.67
CA ASN A 409 -3.96 4.97 0.71
C ASN A 409 -4.73 3.65 0.59
N SER A 410 -5.92 3.56 1.20
CA SER A 410 -6.79 2.38 1.07
C SER A 410 -7.60 2.41 -0.22
N THR A 411 -8.15 3.57 -0.62
CA THR A 411 -9.08 3.64 -1.75
C THR A 411 -8.37 3.55 -3.10
N THR A 412 -7.13 4.04 -3.24
CA THR A 412 -6.33 3.88 -4.47
C THR A 412 -5.97 2.43 -4.74
N PHE A 413 -5.97 1.58 -3.71
CA PHE A 413 -5.82 0.13 -3.85
C PHE A 413 -7.15 -0.55 -4.21
N VAL A 414 -8.27 -0.11 -3.61
CA VAL A 414 -9.60 -0.73 -3.81
C VAL A 414 -10.16 -0.41 -5.20
N LEU A 415 -10.10 0.86 -5.62
CA LEU A 415 -10.72 1.34 -6.86
C LEU A 415 -10.25 0.61 -8.12
N PRO A 416 -8.94 0.39 -8.38
CA PRO A 416 -8.52 -0.34 -9.57
C PRO A 416 -8.96 -1.81 -9.58
N ALA A 417 -9.16 -2.42 -8.40
CA ALA A 417 -9.67 -3.78 -8.28
C ALA A 417 -11.16 -3.90 -8.62
N GLU A 418 -11.92 -2.80 -8.56
CA GLU A 418 -13.35 -2.75 -8.83
C GLU A 418 -13.71 -2.16 -10.19
N LEU A 419 -12.89 -1.24 -10.74
CA LEU A 419 -13.22 -0.45 -11.94
C LEU A 419 -12.98 -1.17 -13.27
N PHE A 420 -12.07 -2.16 -13.32
CA PHE A 420 -11.63 -2.73 -14.58
C PHE A 420 -12.21 -4.11 -14.88
N PRO A 421 -12.40 -4.44 -16.17
CA PRO A 421 -12.89 -5.76 -16.60
C PRO A 421 -12.00 -6.90 -16.11
N THR A 422 -12.62 -8.03 -15.78
CA THR A 422 -11.95 -9.22 -15.21
C THR A 422 -10.72 -9.66 -15.99
N ARG A 423 -10.77 -9.57 -17.31
CA ARG A 423 -9.71 -9.99 -18.22
C ARG A 423 -8.41 -9.20 -18.08
N VAL A 424 -8.48 -7.90 -17.79
CA VAL A 424 -7.35 -6.96 -17.71
C VAL A 424 -7.21 -6.33 -16.33
N ARG A 425 -7.97 -6.81 -15.35
CA ARG A 425 -8.05 -6.23 -14.01
C ARG A 425 -6.71 -6.24 -13.29
N SER A 426 -6.01 -7.37 -13.31
CA SER A 426 -4.70 -7.49 -12.67
C SER A 426 -3.67 -6.56 -13.34
N THR A 427 -3.67 -6.47 -14.66
CA THR A 427 -2.76 -5.57 -15.39
C THR A 427 -3.10 -4.10 -15.16
N CYS A 428 -4.37 -3.70 -15.15
CA CYS A 428 -4.77 -2.31 -14.89
C CYS A 428 -4.50 -1.91 -13.44
N HIS A 429 -4.73 -2.82 -12.50
CA HIS A 429 -4.34 -2.63 -11.10
C HIS A 429 -2.82 -2.46 -10.97
N ALA A 430 -2.06 -3.30 -11.66
CA ALA A 430 -0.60 -3.24 -11.68
C ALA A 430 -0.07 -1.91 -12.27
N LEU A 431 -0.67 -1.41 -13.34
CA LEU A 431 -0.32 -0.11 -13.92
C LEU A 431 -0.60 1.03 -12.93
N SER A 432 -1.75 1.00 -12.25
CA SER A 432 -2.11 1.99 -11.24
C SER A 432 -1.13 1.95 -10.05
N ALA A 433 -0.81 0.75 -9.55
CA ALA A 433 0.13 0.55 -8.46
C ALA A 433 1.57 0.92 -8.84
N ALA A 434 2.00 0.62 -10.08
CA ALA A 434 3.32 1.00 -10.59
C ALA A 434 3.46 2.53 -10.69
N ALA A 435 2.40 3.24 -11.10
CA ALA A 435 2.36 4.69 -11.05
C ALA A 435 2.53 5.20 -9.59
N GLY A 436 1.86 4.57 -8.62
CA GLY A 436 2.09 4.84 -7.20
C GLY A 436 3.55 4.66 -6.80
N LYS A 437 4.18 3.51 -7.14
CA LYS A 437 5.60 3.28 -6.81
C LYS A 437 6.56 4.26 -7.50
N ALA A 438 6.22 4.75 -8.69
CA ALA A 438 6.96 5.87 -9.30
C ALA A 438 6.87 7.14 -8.43
N GLY A 439 5.70 7.44 -7.86
CA GLY A 439 5.53 8.50 -6.87
C GLY A 439 6.34 8.27 -5.60
N ALA A 440 6.32 7.03 -5.06
CA ALA A 440 7.12 6.64 -3.90
C ALA A 440 8.62 6.83 -4.13
N MET A 441 9.11 6.57 -5.33
CA MET A 441 10.51 6.81 -5.71
C MET A 441 10.86 8.31 -5.68
N ILE A 442 9.95 9.20 -6.08
CA ILE A 442 10.15 10.65 -5.91
C ILE A 442 10.29 10.98 -4.43
N GLY A 443 9.43 10.43 -3.56
CA GLY A 443 9.55 10.58 -2.12
C GLY A 443 10.91 10.13 -1.57
N ALA A 444 11.37 8.95 -1.99
CA ALA A 444 12.61 8.35 -1.52
C ALA A 444 13.87 9.04 -2.08
N PHE A 445 13.89 9.41 -3.36
CA PHE A 445 15.09 9.94 -4.01
C PHE A 445 15.19 11.46 -3.98
N VAL A 446 14.05 12.16 -4.02
CA VAL A 446 14.05 13.62 -4.08
C VAL A 446 13.75 14.24 -2.71
N VAL A 447 12.59 13.92 -2.14
CA VAL A 447 12.15 14.57 -0.89
C VAL A 447 13.03 14.17 0.28
N GLN A 448 13.34 12.88 0.43
CA GLN A 448 14.22 12.43 1.50
C GLN A 448 15.63 13.01 1.38
N SER A 449 16.21 13.08 0.18
CA SER A 449 17.52 13.70 -0.04
C SER A 449 17.52 15.18 0.36
N TYR A 450 16.44 15.88 0.05
CA TYR A 450 16.31 17.30 0.37
C TYR A 450 16.20 17.55 1.88
N THR A 451 15.63 16.62 2.64
CA THR A 451 15.40 16.74 4.10
C THR A 451 16.47 16.06 4.95
N LEU A 452 17.41 15.32 4.35
CA LEU A 452 18.37 14.47 5.06
C LEU A 452 19.31 15.24 6.02
N ASP A 453 19.56 16.53 5.75
CA ASP A 453 20.43 17.36 6.59
C ASP A 453 19.76 17.87 7.88
N GLU A 454 18.50 17.47 8.14
CA GLU A 454 17.68 17.90 9.28
C GLU A 454 17.50 19.45 9.36
N ASP A 455 17.68 20.15 8.22
CA ASP A 455 17.46 21.59 8.12
C ASP A 455 15.97 21.91 8.22
N SER A 456 15.62 22.70 9.24
CA SER A 456 14.24 23.09 9.52
C SER A 456 13.53 23.76 8.35
N LYS A 457 14.24 24.62 7.59
CA LYS A 457 13.65 25.29 6.42
C LYS A 457 13.39 24.34 5.27
N LYS A 458 14.31 23.39 5.03
CA LYS A 458 14.13 22.36 4.01
C LYS A 458 12.94 21.44 4.36
N ILE A 459 12.81 21.03 5.63
CA ILE A 459 11.68 20.23 6.10
C ILE A 459 10.37 21.00 5.94
N GLN A 460 10.34 22.28 6.34
CA GLN A 460 9.18 23.17 6.17
C GLN A 460 8.73 23.26 4.71
N HIS A 461 9.66 23.52 3.78
CA HIS A 461 9.37 23.60 2.35
C HIS A 461 8.86 22.25 1.81
N ALA A 462 9.50 21.16 2.20
CA ALA A 462 9.06 19.82 1.78
C ALA A 462 7.60 19.54 2.20
N VAL A 463 7.23 19.84 3.45
CA VAL A 463 5.87 19.65 3.96
C VAL A 463 4.86 20.50 3.18
N LEU A 464 5.19 21.74 2.82
CA LEU A 464 4.32 22.62 2.01
C LEU A 464 4.14 22.06 0.58
N VAL A 465 5.19 21.54 -0.03
CA VAL A 465 5.11 20.88 -1.35
C VAL A 465 4.23 19.65 -1.27
N LEU A 466 4.36 18.85 -0.22
CA LEU A 466 3.51 17.67 -0.03
C LEU A 466 2.04 18.04 0.24
N ALA A 467 1.76 19.16 0.92
CA ALA A 467 0.40 19.68 1.05
C ALA A 467 -0.22 20.00 -0.31
N PHE A 468 0.54 20.65 -1.20
CA PHE A 468 0.11 20.93 -2.55
C PHE A 468 -0.09 19.65 -3.39
N THR A 469 0.81 18.68 -3.26
CA THR A 469 0.70 17.37 -3.92
C THR A 469 -0.62 16.66 -3.53
N ASN A 470 -0.97 16.68 -2.25
CA ASN A 470 -2.25 16.11 -1.80
C ASN A 470 -3.47 16.89 -2.33
N MET A 471 -3.38 18.21 -2.48
CA MET A 471 -4.44 19.01 -3.09
C MET A 471 -4.62 18.67 -4.58
N LEU A 472 -3.55 18.37 -5.32
CA LEU A 472 -3.65 17.82 -6.67
C LEU A 472 -4.32 16.44 -6.67
N GLY A 473 -3.99 15.58 -5.69
CA GLY A 473 -4.67 14.28 -5.51
C GLY A 473 -6.17 14.42 -5.27
N PHE A 474 -6.58 15.42 -4.47
CA PHE A 474 -7.97 15.79 -4.28
C PHE A 474 -8.65 16.13 -5.62
N CYS A 475 -8.02 16.97 -6.45
CA CYS A 475 -8.54 17.32 -7.78
C CYS A 475 -8.60 16.10 -8.71
N CYS A 476 -7.57 15.26 -8.74
CA CYS A 476 -7.55 14.06 -9.58
C CYS A 476 -8.58 13.01 -9.14
N THR A 477 -9.06 13.04 -7.91
CA THR A 477 -10.12 12.14 -7.42
C THR A 477 -11.41 12.29 -8.24
N PHE A 478 -11.70 13.44 -8.81
CA PHE A 478 -12.87 13.64 -9.68
C PHE A 478 -12.80 12.88 -11.01
N LEU A 479 -11.67 12.29 -11.36
CA LEU A 479 -11.51 11.42 -12.54
C LEU A 479 -11.94 9.97 -12.28
N VAL A 480 -12.18 9.58 -11.04
CA VAL A 480 -12.66 8.24 -10.68
C VAL A 480 -14.12 8.28 -10.28
N THR A 481 -14.82 7.17 -10.49
CA THR A 481 -16.25 7.04 -10.18
C THR A 481 -16.46 6.24 -8.90
N GLU A 482 -17.60 6.47 -8.23
CA GLU A 482 -18.00 5.66 -7.06
C GLU A 482 -18.42 4.26 -7.51
N THR A 483 -17.88 3.25 -6.80
CA THR A 483 -18.13 1.84 -7.08
C THR A 483 -19.02 1.15 -6.03
N LYS A 484 -19.36 1.86 -4.97
CA LYS A 484 -20.16 1.33 -3.85
C LYS A 484 -21.49 0.75 -4.33
N GLY A 485 -21.76 -0.50 -3.94
CA GLY A 485 -23.04 -1.15 -4.17
C GLY A 485 -23.29 -1.63 -5.60
N ARG A 486 -22.32 -1.46 -6.52
CA ARG A 486 -22.41 -1.93 -7.91
C ARG A 486 -21.73 -3.27 -8.10
N SER A 487 -22.19 -4.10 -9.06
CA SER A 487 -21.51 -5.32 -9.43
C SER A 487 -20.24 -5.00 -10.27
N LEU A 488 -19.30 -5.94 -10.34
CA LEU A 488 -18.08 -5.74 -11.17
C LEU A 488 -18.43 -5.66 -12.65
N GLU A 489 -19.42 -6.46 -13.08
CA GLU A 489 -19.91 -6.51 -14.44
C GLU A 489 -20.62 -5.21 -14.84
N GLU A 490 -21.42 -4.63 -13.92
CA GLU A 490 -22.08 -3.34 -14.10
C GLU A 490 -21.07 -2.19 -14.24
N ILE A 491 -20.02 -2.18 -13.40
CA ILE A 491 -19.00 -1.11 -13.42
C ILE A 491 -18.13 -1.22 -14.67
N SER A 492 -17.76 -2.46 -15.06
CA SER A 492 -16.91 -2.70 -16.24
C SER A 492 -17.67 -2.70 -17.56
N GLY A 493 -19.01 -2.64 -17.53
CA GLY A 493 -19.86 -2.73 -18.73
C GLY A 493 -19.88 -4.14 -19.35
N GLU A 494 -19.56 -5.17 -18.56
CA GLU A 494 -19.57 -6.58 -18.99
C GLU A 494 -20.97 -7.21 -18.92
N ASP A 495 -21.97 -6.51 -18.36
CA ASP A 495 -23.37 -6.98 -18.23
C ASP A 495 -24.23 -6.83 -19.49
N GLY A 496 -23.64 -6.51 -20.63
CA GLY A 496 -24.31 -6.50 -21.94
C GLY A 496 -25.33 -5.38 -22.15
N GLY A 497 -25.21 -4.25 -21.45
CA GLY A 497 -25.93 -3.03 -21.78
C GLY A 497 -27.40 -2.97 -21.32
N VAL A 498 -27.83 -3.81 -20.38
CA VAL A 498 -29.19 -3.75 -19.81
C VAL A 498 -29.40 -2.50 -18.95
N GLY A 499 -28.31 -1.86 -18.48
CA GLY A 499 -28.38 -0.67 -17.63
C GLY A 499 -28.59 0.67 -18.38
N TYR A 500 -28.21 0.76 -19.65
CA TYR A 500 -28.28 2.03 -20.39
C TYR A 500 -29.67 2.39 -20.93
N TYR A 501 -30.61 1.43 -20.95
CA TYR A 501 -31.98 1.69 -21.45
C TYR A 501 -32.94 2.21 -20.38
N HIS A 502 -32.59 2.11 -19.09
CA HIS A 502 -33.52 2.54 -18.02
C HIS A 502 -33.51 4.05 -17.74
N ASP A 503 -32.40 4.73 -18.00
CA ASP A 503 -32.30 6.18 -17.76
C ASP A 503 -32.73 7.04 -18.96
N THR A 504 -32.82 6.47 -20.17
CA THR A 504 -33.30 7.16 -21.37
C THR A 504 -34.83 7.07 -21.56
N GLU A 505 -35.50 6.06 -21.00
CA GLU A 505 -36.96 5.98 -21.09
C GLU A 505 -37.70 6.83 -20.05
N MET A 506 -37.05 7.30 -18.97
CA MET A 506 -37.67 8.24 -18.04
C MET A 506 -37.69 9.69 -18.53
N SER A 507 -36.91 10.00 -19.57
CA SER A 507 -36.81 11.37 -20.14
C SER A 507 -37.74 11.64 -21.32
N SER A 508 -38.49 10.66 -21.81
CA SER A 508 -39.38 10.82 -22.98
C SER A 508 -40.83 10.36 -22.72
N ARG A 509 -41.44 10.86 -21.66
CA ARG A 509 -42.92 10.85 -21.58
C ARG A 509 -43.44 12.18 -22.10
N PRO A 510 -44.17 12.22 -23.23
CA PRO A 510 -44.85 13.42 -23.66
C PRO A 510 -46.06 13.65 -22.75
N THR A 511 -46.10 14.83 -22.16
CA THR A 511 -47.27 15.42 -21.56
C THR A 511 -48.36 15.63 -22.63
N GLY A 512 -49.52 15.01 -22.44
CA GLY A 512 -50.75 15.50 -23.01
C GLY A 512 -51.45 14.63 -24.03
N ALA A 513 -52.49 13.91 -23.57
CA ALA A 513 -53.79 13.89 -24.28
C ALA A 513 -54.86 13.31 -23.31
N ARG A 514 -55.72 14.23 -22.86
CA ARG A 514 -57.06 13.89 -22.37
C ARG A 514 -57.86 13.28 -23.53
N GLN A 515 -58.43 12.12 -23.35
CA GLN A 515 -59.66 11.79 -24.03
C GLN A 515 -60.64 11.07 -23.08
N SER A 516 -61.76 11.74 -22.96
CA SER A 516 -63.00 11.30 -22.35
C SER A 516 -63.67 10.19 -23.17
N GLY A 517 -64.35 9.29 -22.50
CA GLY A 517 -65.46 8.64 -23.16
C GLY A 517 -65.75 7.22 -22.77
N ARG A 518 -66.77 7.11 -21.94
CA ARG A 518 -67.90 6.17 -21.95
C ARG A 518 -67.78 4.74 -21.43
N MET A 519 -68.51 4.59 -20.34
CA MET A 519 -69.14 3.35 -19.89
C MET A 519 -69.84 2.57 -21.03
N GLU A 520 -69.73 1.24 -21.01
CA GLU A 520 -70.92 0.36 -21.12
C GLU A 520 -70.62 -1.02 -20.53
N ALA A 521 -71.57 -1.49 -19.78
CA ALA A 521 -71.62 -2.76 -19.12
C ALA A 521 -71.88 -3.91 -20.11
N ILE A 522 -71.29 -5.06 -19.85
CA ILE A 522 -72.01 -6.33 -19.61
C ILE A 522 -71.04 -7.25 -18.89
#